data_1215d224bb078fdc5e8f1f4b346da5f3
#
_entry.id   1215d224bb078fdc5e8f1f4b346da5f3
#
_cell.length_a   1.000
_cell.length_b   1.000
_cell.length_c   1.000
_cell.angle_alpha   90.00
_cell.angle_beta   90.00
_cell.angle_gamma   90.00
#
_symmetry.space_group_name_H-M   'P 1'
#
loop_
_entity.id
_entity.type
_entity.pdbx_description
1 polymer ?
#
loop_
_entity_poly.entity_id
_entity_poly.type
_entity_poly.pdbx_seq_one_letter_code
_entity_poly.pdbx_strand_id
1 'polypeptide(L)'
;MHLLKLKTWLIVGLLLTLSACGGGNNTTPATAAPLTLGFSAVKTFNFSWTDVSDATFYRIQEQKEVGQGFTQVGADITKGTQSNTLVVPLYARINAQYILQSCNLVGCTDSSAVSVVGTLATSIGYFKASNTDADDLFGRSVSLSSDGNTLAVGAIGESSKGTGVNGVDQDDDTSNQSGAVYVFTLSGTTWVQQAYVKASNTGTGDFFGRLVSLSSDGNTLAVGATLEDSKGTGVNGSDQDDDTLSDSGGVYLY
;
A
#
# COMPACT_ATOMS: atom_id res chain seq x y z
N MET A 1 19.63 -93.88 9.22
CA MET A 1 20.79 -93.56 8.39
C MET A 1 20.29 -93.02 7.09
N HIS A 2 20.09 -91.70 7.00
CA HIS A 2 19.63 -91.01 5.82
C HIS A 2 20.55 -89.83 5.51
N LEU A 3 21.21 -89.93 4.38
CA LEU A 3 22.10 -88.90 3.87
C LEU A 3 21.27 -87.70 3.36
N LEU A 4 21.53 -86.53 3.92
CA LEU A 4 20.97 -85.28 3.40
C LEU A 4 21.92 -84.68 2.36
N LYS A 5 21.43 -84.61 1.13
CA LYS A 5 22.15 -83.98 -0.02
C LYS A 5 22.06 -82.44 0.10
N LEU A 6 23.18 -81.76 0.26
CA LEU A 6 23.31 -80.32 0.16
C LEU A 6 23.21 -79.93 -1.32
N LYS A 7 22.21 -79.11 -1.66
CA LYS A 7 22.14 -78.41 -2.94
C LYS A 7 22.78 -77.03 -2.83
N THR A 8 23.90 -76.89 -3.50
CA THR A 8 24.58 -75.61 -3.66
C THR A 8 23.83 -74.74 -4.66
N TRP A 9 23.30 -73.60 -4.22
CA TRP A 9 22.77 -72.55 -5.09
C TRP A 9 23.86 -71.54 -5.43
N LEU A 10 24.19 -71.42 -6.71
CA LEU A 10 25.05 -70.38 -7.23
C LEU A 10 24.23 -69.08 -7.30
N ILE A 11 24.53 -68.12 -6.46
CA ILE A 11 23.98 -66.78 -6.52
C ILE A 11 24.85 -66.01 -7.52
N VAL A 12 24.34 -65.80 -8.75
CA VAL A 12 24.92 -64.85 -9.68
C VAL A 12 24.54 -63.45 -9.22
N GLY A 13 25.49 -62.76 -8.57
CA GLY A 13 25.32 -61.36 -8.17
C GLY A 13 25.32 -60.47 -9.41
N LEU A 14 24.15 -59.98 -9.79
CA LEU A 14 24.02 -58.89 -10.77
C LEU A 14 24.45 -57.60 -10.07
N LEU A 15 25.68 -57.13 -10.32
CA LEU A 15 26.11 -55.77 -9.98
C LEU A 15 25.34 -54.77 -10.84
N LEU A 16 24.25 -54.22 -10.32
CA LEU A 16 23.67 -53.02 -10.86
C LEU A 16 24.57 -51.83 -10.48
N THR A 17 25.36 -51.38 -11.42
CA THR A 17 26.02 -50.07 -11.33
C THR A 17 24.93 -49.03 -11.47
N LEU A 18 24.43 -48.48 -10.37
CA LEU A 18 23.69 -47.23 -10.37
C LEU A 18 24.66 -46.14 -10.83
N SER A 19 24.59 -45.73 -12.09
CA SER A 19 25.10 -44.45 -12.53
C SER A 19 24.27 -43.39 -11.85
N ALA A 20 24.76 -42.85 -10.76
CA ALA A 20 24.22 -41.62 -10.15
C ALA A 20 24.55 -40.48 -11.13
N CYS A 21 23.69 -40.25 -12.10
CA CYS A 21 23.69 -39.03 -12.89
C CYS A 21 22.85 -37.99 -12.12
N GLY A 22 23.50 -37.07 -11.46
CA GLY A 22 22.88 -36.02 -10.72
C GLY A 22 23.89 -35.40 -9.76
N GLY A 23 24.85 -34.68 -10.29
CA GLY A 23 25.71 -33.79 -9.47
C GLY A 23 24.86 -32.66 -8.90
N GLY A 24 24.04 -32.93 -7.89
CA GLY A 24 23.48 -31.90 -7.05
C GLY A 24 24.65 -31.28 -6.26
N ASN A 25 24.88 -30.00 -6.42
CA ASN A 25 25.83 -29.28 -5.60
C ASN A 25 25.45 -29.46 -4.12
N ASN A 26 26.28 -30.16 -3.36
CA ASN A 26 26.12 -30.34 -1.91
C ASN A 26 26.62 -29.12 -1.13
N THR A 27 26.52 -27.94 -1.70
CA THR A 27 26.95 -26.67 -1.11
C THR A 27 25.83 -25.63 -1.24
N THR A 28 25.82 -24.67 -0.33
CA THR A 28 25.00 -23.46 -0.49
C THR A 28 25.36 -22.77 -1.82
N PRO A 29 24.49 -21.91 -2.39
CA PRO A 29 24.83 -21.12 -3.56
C PRO A 29 26.16 -20.39 -3.38
N ALA A 30 27.06 -20.51 -4.35
CA ALA A 30 28.43 -19.98 -4.24
C ALA A 30 28.48 -18.46 -4.21
N THR A 31 27.50 -17.82 -4.84
CA THR A 31 27.37 -16.36 -4.90
C THR A 31 25.96 -15.93 -4.48
N ALA A 32 25.89 -14.79 -3.80
CA ALA A 32 24.61 -14.14 -3.56
C ALA A 32 24.22 -13.27 -4.75
N ALA A 33 22.95 -13.27 -5.09
CA ALA A 33 22.44 -12.31 -6.07
C ALA A 33 22.52 -10.89 -5.50
N PRO A 34 23.10 -9.91 -6.23
CA PRO A 34 23.04 -8.51 -5.81
C PRO A 34 21.59 -8.04 -5.70
N LEU A 35 21.24 -7.45 -4.56
CA LEU A 35 19.91 -6.87 -4.34
C LEU A 35 19.92 -5.40 -4.77
N THR A 36 18.93 -5.01 -5.55
CA THR A 36 18.63 -3.60 -5.83
C THR A 36 17.33 -3.20 -5.15
N LEU A 37 17.34 -2.06 -4.45
CA LEU A 37 16.17 -1.46 -3.83
C LEU A 37 15.76 -0.22 -4.61
N GLY A 38 14.52 -0.17 -5.05
CA GLY A 38 13.88 0.97 -5.69
C GLY A 38 12.58 1.36 -4.99
N PHE A 39 12.04 2.51 -5.37
CA PHE A 39 10.81 3.09 -4.82
C PHE A 39 9.94 3.54 -5.99
N SER A 40 8.84 2.87 -6.24
CA SER A 40 7.98 3.16 -7.41
C SER A 40 6.60 3.66 -7.06
N ALA A 41 6.20 3.56 -5.80
CA ALA A 41 4.88 3.96 -5.35
C ALA A 41 4.90 4.36 -3.88
N VAL A 42 3.81 5.00 -3.42
CA VAL A 42 3.64 5.41 -2.01
C VAL A 42 3.79 4.20 -1.08
N LYS A 43 4.69 4.29 -0.12
CA LYS A 43 5.01 3.24 0.88
C LYS A 43 5.47 1.91 0.28
N THR A 44 5.86 1.85 -0.99
CA THR A 44 6.19 0.60 -1.68
C THR A 44 7.67 0.54 -2.04
N PHE A 45 8.33 -0.47 -1.49
CA PHE A 45 9.70 -0.84 -1.83
C PHE A 45 9.68 -1.89 -2.93
N ASN A 46 10.49 -1.68 -3.96
CA ASN A 46 10.70 -2.64 -5.05
C ASN A 46 12.08 -3.22 -4.92
N PHE A 47 12.13 -4.52 -4.84
CA PHE A 47 13.37 -5.29 -4.84
C PHE A 47 13.54 -5.95 -6.21
N SER A 48 14.75 -5.93 -6.73
CA SER A 48 15.11 -6.65 -7.94
C SER A 48 16.51 -7.25 -7.84
N TRP A 49 16.69 -8.39 -8.53
CA TRP A 49 17.95 -9.14 -8.57
C TRP A 49 18.03 -9.97 -9.85
N THR A 50 19.17 -10.60 -10.07
CA THR A 50 19.37 -11.57 -11.15
C THR A 50 19.44 -12.97 -10.57
N ASP A 51 18.85 -13.96 -11.25
CA ASP A 51 18.91 -15.36 -10.80
C ASP A 51 20.34 -15.88 -10.66
N VAL A 52 20.59 -16.61 -9.59
CA VAL A 52 21.82 -17.36 -9.37
C VAL A 52 21.61 -18.82 -9.81
N SER A 53 22.57 -19.39 -10.53
CA SER A 53 22.45 -20.72 -11.12
C SER A 53 22.13 -21.80 -10.10
N ASP A 54 22.74 -21.73 -8.92
CA ASP A 54 22.70 -22.75 -7.87
C ASP A 54 21.59 -22.50 -6.84
N ALA A 55 20.88 -21.37 -6.93
CA ALA A 55 19.70 -21.08 -6.11
C ALA A 55 18.48 -21.81 -6.68
N THR A 56 17.60 -22.21 -5.78
CA THR A 56 16.27 -22.76 -6.11
C THR A 56 15.13 -21.88 -5.65
N PHE A 57 15.40 -21.02 -4.68
CA PHE A 57 14.48 -19.98 -4.18
C PHE A 57 15.28 -18.83 -3.53
N TYR A 58 14.57 -17.75 -3.23
CA TYR A 58 15.11 -16.55 -2.60
C TYR A 58 14.27 -16.14 -1.39
N ARG A 59 14.89 -15.38 -0.46
CA ARG A 59 14.25 -14.74 0.69
C ARG A 59 14.71 -13.31 0.82
N ILE A 60 13.78 -12.40 1.06
CA ILE A 60 14.12 -11.04 1.49
C ILE A 60 14.16 -11.04 3.00
N GLN A 61 15.25 -10.53 3.55
CA GLN A 61 15.44 -10.35 4.99
C GLN A 61 15.49 -8.85 5.29
N GLU A 62 14.85 -8.43 6.38
CA GLU A 62 14.79 -7.06 6.85
C GLU A 62 15.53 -6.93 8.18
N GLN A 63 16.35 -5.91 8.30
CA GLN A 63 16.86 -5.39 9.57
C GLN A 63 16.24 -4.00 9.75
N LYS A 64 15.31 -3.84 10.70
CA LYS A 64 14.55 -2.58 10.89
C LYS A 64 15.41 -1.44 11.42
N GLU A 65 16.34 -1.76 12.29
CA GLU A 65 17.28 -0.82 12.89
C GLU A 65 18.69 -1.40 12.87
N VAL A 66 19.66 -0.55 12.65
CA VAL A 66 21.09 -0.94 12.64
C VAL A 66 21.45 -1.64 13.95
N GLY A 67 22.10 -2.80 13.85
CA GLY A 67 22.52 -3.62 14.99
C GLY A 67 21.49 -4.66 15.45
N GLN A 68 20.29 -4.70 14.88
CA GLN A 68 19.35 -5.82 15.05
C GLN A 68 19.72 -6.98 14.11
N GLY A 69 19.16 -8.16 14.35
CA GLY A 69 19.27 -9.28 13.42
C GLY A 69 18.36 -9.10 12.19
N PHE A 70 18.75 -9.70 11.09
CA PHE A 70 17.88 -9.81 9.92
C PHE A 70 16.75 -10.82 10.16
N THR A 71 15.56 -10.50 9.75
CA THR A 71 14.36 -11.36 9.83
C THR A 71 13.68 -11.43 8.47
N GLN A 72 13.17 -12.61 8.11
CA GLN A 72 12.49 -12.79 6.82
C GLN A 72 11.22 -11.93 6.74
N VAL A 73 11.03 -11.29 5.59
CA VAL A 73 9.80 -10.58 5.23
C VAL A 73 9.17 -11.23 3.99
N GLY A 74 7.89 -11.54 4.10
CA GLY A 74 7.17 -12.27 3.07
C GLY A 74 7.48 -13.78 3.03
N ALA A 75 7.00 -14.44 1.97
CA ALA A 75 7.23 -15.87 1.72
C ALA A 75 8.52 -16.11 0.92
N ASP A 76 8.92 -17.38 0.81
CA ASP A 76 9.98 -17.80 -0.10
C ASP A 76 9.59 -17.48 -1.55
N ILE A 77 10.54 -16.97 -2.31
CA ILE A 77 10.35 -16.50 -3.69
C ILE A 77 10.97 -17.53 -4.63
N THR A 78 10.17 -18.09 -5.52
CA THR A 78 10.64 -19.13 -6.46
C THR A 78 11.66 -18.56 -7.45
N LYS A 79 12.68 -19.34 -7.78
CA LYS A 79 13.63 -19.03 -8.86
C LYS A 79 12.89 -18.72 -10.16
N GLY A 80 13.38 -17.74 -10.92
CA GLY A 80 12.73 -17.19 -12.09
C GLY A 80 11.95 -15.91 -11.80
N THR A 81 11.54 -15.70 -10.53
CA THR A 81 10.99 -14.43 -10.07
C THR A 81 12.15 -13.54 -9.61
N GLN A 82 12.43 -12.48 -10.36
CA GLN A 82 13.58 -11.61 -10.15
C GLN A 82 13.20 -10.25 -9.56
N SER A 83 12.00 -10.16 -9.00
CA SER A 83 11.51 -8.96 -8.32
C SER A 83 10.51 -9.31 -7.22
N ASN A 84 10.37 -8.39 -6.26
CA ASN A 84 9.37 -8.47 -5.20
C ASN A 84 9.01 -7.06 -4.74
N THR A 85 7.81 -6.87 -4.23
CA THR A 85 7.35 -5.59 -3.66
C THR A 85 6.99 -5.77 -2.20
N LEU A 86 7.26 -4.74 -1.40
CA LEU A 86 6.92 -4.71 0.02
C LEU A 86 6.29 -3.36 0.37
N VAL A 87 5.06 -3.38 0.85
CA VAL A 87 4.40 -2.20 1.40
C VAL A 87 4.79 -2.05 2.86
N VAL A 88 5.31 -0.89 3.23
CA VAL A 88 5.87 -0.66 4.57
C VAL A 88 5.36 0.64 5.20
N PRO A 89 5.24 0.70 6.54
CA PRO A 89 5.08 1.98 7.24
C PRO A 89 6.43 2.73 7.20
N LEU A 90 6.58 3.71 6.30
CA LEU A 90 7.85 4.41 6.04
C LEU A 90 8.47 4.98 7.32
N TYR A 91 7.65 5.55 8.21
CA TYR A 91 8.11 6.13 9.48
C TYR A 91 8.81 5.12 10.41
N ALA A 92 8.55 3.83 10.22
CA ALA A 92 9.15 2.74 10.98
C ALA A 92 10.26 2.02 10.21
N ARG A 93 10.73 2.58 9.08
CA ARG A 93 11.73 1.96 8.19
C ARG A 93 12.83 2.93 7.74
N ILE A 94 12.98 4.06 8.44
CA ILE A 94 13.95 5.12 8.07
C ILE A 94 15.41 4.64 8.11
N ASN A 95 15.73 3.67 8.97
CA ASN A 95 17.05 3.09 9.13
C ASN A 95 17.14 1.64 8.64
N ALA A 96 16.10 1.15 7.98
CA ALA A 96 16.04 -0.25 7.58
C ALA A 96 17.10 -0.60 6.54
N GLN A 97 17.55 -1.85 6.63
CA GLN A 97 18.41 -2.50 5.64
C GLN A 97 17.80 -3.81 5.20
N TYR A 98 18.06 -4.18 3.97
CA TYR A 98 17.56 -5.41 3.37
C TYR A 98 18.69 -6.20 2.74
N ILE A 99 18.63 -7.52 2.85
CA ILE A 99 19.46 -8.46 2.11
C ILE A 99 18.58 -9.44 1.35
N LEU A 100 19.13 -10.00 0.28
CA LEU A 100 18.56 -11.14 -0.41
C LEU A 100 19.36 -12.38 -0.04
N GLN A 101 18.66 -13.44 0.40
CA GLN A 101 19.23 -14.76 0.54
C GLN A 101 18.98 -15.56 -0.74
N SER A 102 20.05 -16.03 -1.36
CA SER A 102 20.00 -17.00 -2.46
C SER A 102 20.11 -18.40 -1.83
N CYS A 103 19.08 -19.21 -1.96
CA CYS A 103 18.92 -20.47 -1.20
C CYS A 103 18.79 -21.70 -2.10
N ASN A 104 19.20 -22.85 -1.59
CA ASN A 104 18.91 -24.19 -2.08
C ASN A 104 18.64 -25.17 -0.91
N LEU A 105 18.55 -26.46 -1.17
CA LEU A 105 18.27 -27.46 -0.13
C LEU A 105 19.39 -27.60 0.92
N VAL A 106 20.57 -27.08 0.65
CA VAL A 106 21.73 -27.15 1.56
C VAL A 106 21.77 -25.95 2.49
N GLY A 107 21.36 -24.77 2.01
CA GLY A 107 21.36 -23.53 2.78
C GLY A 107 21.28 -22.29 1.91
N CYS A 108 21.59 -21.15 2.49
CA CYS A 108 21.48 -19.83 1.85
C CYS A 108 22.80 -19.06 1.90
N THR A 109 22.99 -18.17 0.94
CA THR A 109 24.09 -17.19 0.88
C THR A 109 23.50 -15.79 0.78
N ASP A 110 23.97 -14.89 1.61
CA ASP A 110 23.45 -13.53 1.78
C ASP A 110 24.09 -12.57 0.76
N SER A 111 23.30 -11.65 0.22
CA SER A 111 23.79 -10.49 -0.53
C SER A 111 24.40 -9.43 0.40
N SER A 112 25.10 -8.48 -0.19
CA SER A 112 25.35 -7.21 0.51
C SER A 112 24.04 -6.55 0.88
N ALA A 113 24.01 -5.84 2.03
CA ALA A 113 22.85 -5.10 2.46
C ALA A 113 22.63 -3.85 1.61
N VAL A 114 21.36 -3.58 1.29
CA VAL A 114 20.92 -2.30 0.73
C VAL A 114 20.19 -1.49 1.79
N SER A 115 20.51 -0.20 1.88
CA SER A 115 19.97 0.70 2.89
C SER A 115 18.88 1.58 2.31
N VAL A 116 17.87 1.88 3.13
CA VAL A 116 16.78 2.81 2.81
C VAL A 116 17.19 4.27 3.03
N VAL A 117 18.23 4.51 3.82
CA VAL A 117 18.68 5.86 4.19
C VAL A 117 18.96 6.72 2.96
N GLY A 118 18.35 7.91 2.93
CA GLY A 118 18.55 8.92 1.87
C GLY A 118 17.67 8.76 0.63
N THR A 119 16.84 7.72 0.55
CA THR A 119 16.05 7.41 -0.66
C THR A 119 14.52 7.43 -0.43
N LEU A 120 14.06 7.55 0.81
CA LEU A 120 12.62 7.47 1.17
C LEU A 120 11.74 8.55 0.56
N ALA A 121 12.29 9.71 0.21
CA ALA A 121 11.50 10.84 -0.30
C ALA A 121 10.62 10.48 -1.50
N THR A 122 11.08 9.57 -2.36
CA THR A 122 10.36 9.11 -3.55
C THR A 122 9.20 8.17 -3.24
N SER A 123 9.14 7.63 -2.02
CA SER A 123 8.04 6.78 -1.53
C SER A 123 7.01 7.54 -0.70
N ILE A 124 7.21 8.85 -0.45
CA ILE A 124 6.25 9.68 0.26
C ILE A 124 5.13 10.08 -0.71
N GLY A 125 3.87 9.80 -0.34
CA GLY A 125 2.71 10.29 -1.07
C GLY A 125 2.51 11.78 -0.80
N TYR A 126 2.43 12.57 -1.86
CA TYR A 126 2.03 13.98 -1.80
C TYR A 126 0.75 14.14 -2.62
N PHE A 127 -0.31 14.64 -1.97
CA PHE A 127 -1.64 14.79 -2.55
C PHE A 127 -2.00 16.26 -2.68
N LYS A 128 -2.67 16.60 -3.77
CA LYS A 128 -3.25 17.93 -4.03
C LYS A 128 -4.64 17.77 -4.63
N ALA A 129 -5.46 18.79 -4.50
CA ALA A 129 -6.73 18.90 -5.20
C ALA A 129 -6.53 18.93 -6.72
N SER A 130 -7.52 18.47 -7.48
CA SER A 130 -7.52 18.55 -8.95
C SER A 130 -7.69 19.99 -9.47
N ASN A 131 -8.42 20.83 -8.73
CA ASN A 131 -8.70 22.24 -8.97
C ASN A 131 -8.09 23.12 -7.88
N THR A 132 -6.76 23.08 -7.71
CA THR A 132 -6.04 23.77 -6.63
C THR A 132 -6.02 25.29 -6.86
N ASP A 133 -6.54 26.03 -5.89
CA ASP A 133 -6.46 27.48 -5.82
C ASP A 133 -5.83 28.00 -4.52
N ALA A 134 -5.59 29.31 -4.50
CA ALA A 134 -5.08 29.97 -3.31
C ALA A 134 -6.15 29.94 -2.20
N ASP A 135 -5.73 29.75 -0.97
CA ASP A 135 -6.58 29.76 0.23
C ASP A 135 -7.62 28.63 0.31
N ASP A 136 -7.58 27.60 -0.53
CA ASP A 136 -8.45 26.41 -0.46
C ASP A 136 -8.27 25.62 0.84
N LEU A 137 -7.12 25.71 1.47
CA LEU A 137 -6.78 25.02 2.72
C LEU A 137 -6.93 23.49 2.61
N PHE A 138 -6.59 22.92 1.44
CA PHE A 138 -6.54 21.45 1.26
C PHE A 138 -5.68 20.78 2.33
N GLY A 139 -6.18 19.71 2.94
CA GLY A 139 -5.53 19.07 4.09
C GLY A 139 -6.03 19.58 5.44
N ARG A 140 -7.04 20.44 5.48
CA ARG A 140 -7.61 20.96 6.75
C ARG A 140 -8.15 19.85 7.65
N SER A 141 -8.73 18.83 7.05
CA SER A 141 -9.13 17.58 7.69
C SER A 141 -8.76 16.41 6.81
N VAL A 142 -8.43 15.27 7.40
CA VAL A 142 -8.07 14.04 6.68
C VAL A 142 -8.64 12.82 7.40
N SER A 143 -9.08 11.84 6.63
CA SER A 143 -9.54 10.54 7.15
C SER A 143 -9.07 9.43 6.21
N LEU A 144 -8.57 8.35 6.80
CA LEU A 144 -8.06 7.18 6.06
C LEU A 144 -8.86 5.94 6.49
N SER A 145 -9.28 5.12 5.53
CA SER A 145 -9.91 3.82 5.81
C SER A 145 -8.95 2.88 6.56
N SER A 146 -9.48 1.88 7.28
CA SER A 146 -8.66 0.98 8.09
C SER A 146 -7.67 0.14 7.29
N ASP A 147 -8.00 -0.17 6.04
CA ASP A 147 -7.10 -0.88 5.12
C ASP A 147 -6.05 0.05 4.48
N GLY A 148 -6.20 1.38 4.69
CA GLY A 148 -5.30 2.39 4.15
C GLY A 148 -5.43 2.63 2.65
N ASN A 149 -6.53 2.24 2.01
CA ASN A 149 -6.73 2.31 0.56
C ASN A 149 -7.67 3.44 0.11
N THR A 150 -8.39 4.08 1.03
CA THR A 150 -9.25 5.24 0.76
C THR A 150 -8.87 6.39 1.66
N LEU A 151 -8.59 7.56 1.09
CA LEU A 151 -8.23 8.79 1.78
C LEU A 151 -9.23 9.88 1.42
N ALA A 152 -9.87 10.50 2.42
CA ALA A 152 -10.68 11.69 2.25
C ALA A 152 -9.93 12.91 2.80
N VAL A 153 -9.97 14.02 2.07
CA VAL A 153 -9.26 15.27 2.39
C VAL A 153 -10.20 16.45 2.24
N GLY A 154 -10.41 17.20 3.29
CA GLY A 154 -11.21 18.43 3.29
C GLY A 154 -10.38 19.65 2.88
N ALA A 155 -11.02 20.54 2.12
CA ALA A 155 -10.54 21.86 1.68
C ALA A 155 -11.62 22.89 1.96
N ILE A 156 -11.58 23.50 3.14
CA ILE A 156 -12.68 24.35 3.64
C ILE A 156 -12.76 25.73 2.98
N GLY A 157 -11.67 26.16 2.37
CA GLY A 157 -11.60 27.43 1.65
C GLY A 157 -11.96 27.32 0.17
N GLU A 158 -12.15 26.09 -0.33
CA GLU A 158 -12.54 25.85 -1.71
C GLU A 158 -13.85 26.56 -2.01
N SER A 159 -13.95 27.25 -3.16
CA SER A 159 -14.93 28.33 -3.39
C SER A 159 -15.88 28.06 -4.57
N SER A 160 -15.86 26.86 -5.14
CA SER A 160 -16.77 26.53 -6.24
C SER A 160 -18.24 26.38 -5.80
N LYS A 161 -19.15 26.64 -6.70
CA LYS A 161 -20.60 26.49 -6.46
C LYS A 161 -21.16 25.13 -6.85
N GLY A 162 -20.31 24.19 -7.29
CA GLY A 162 -20.71 22.82 -7.59
C GLY A 162 -21.46 22.17 -6.43
N THR A 163 -22.29 21.17 -6.71
CA THR A 163 -23.04 20.41 -5.70
C THR A 163 -22.89 18.91 -5.88
N GLY A 164 -23.00 18.15 -4.80
CA GLY A 164 -22.99 16.69 -4.83
C GLY A 164 -21.63 16.07 -5.18
N VAL A 165 -21.64 14.92 -5.83
CA VAL A 165 -20.43 14.16 -6.18
C VAL A 165 -20.07 14.36 -7.64
N ASN A 166 -18.83 14.81 -7.91
CA ASN A 166 -18.32 15.08 -9.25
C ASN A 166 -19.26 16.02 -10.08
N GLY A 167 -19.88 16.95 -9.37
CA GLY A 167 -20.75 17.96 -10.00
C GLY A 167 -19.99 18.84 -11.00
N VAL A 168 -20.73 19.55 -11.84
CA VAL A 168 -20.17 20.58 -12.70
C VAL A 168 -19.76 21.82 -11.88
N ASP A 169 -19.11 22.77 -12.53
CA ASP A 169 -18.71 24.06 -11.92
C ASP A 169 -17.67 23.92 -10.78
N GLN A 170 -16.76 22.95 -10.86
CA GLN A 170 -15.67 22.75 -9.90
C GLN A 170 -14.60 23.86 -9.94
N ASP A 171 -14.50 24.57 -11.07
CA ASP A 171 -13.57 25.69 -11.29
C ASP A 171 -14.29 27.06 -11.22
N ASP A 172 -15.50 27.11 -10.64
CA ASP A 172 -16.28 28.33 -10.48
C ASP A 172 -16.17 28.85 -9.04
N ASP A 173 -15.33 29.81 -8.80
CA ASP A 173 -15.01 30.33 -7.44
C ASP A 173 -16.01 31.37 -6.94
N THR A 174 -17.30 31.25 -7.28
CA THR A 174 -18.32 32.25 -6.89
C THR A 174 -18.98 31.99 -5.54
N SER A 175 -18.80 30.82 -4.94
CA SER A 175 -19.29 30.46 -3.60
C SER A 175 -18.15 30.42 -2.58
N ASN A 176 -17.67 31.61 -2.19
CA ASN A 176 -16.51 31.76 -1.32
C ASN A 176 -16.59 30.91 -0.06
N GLN A 177 -15.54 30.10 0.20
CA GLN A 177 -15.44 29.24 1.39
C GLN A 177 -16.62 28.27 1.58
N SER A 178 -17.25 27.84 0.51
CA SER A 178 -18.28 26.81 0.58
C SER A 178 -17.71 25.46 0.99
N GLY A 179 -16.44 25.19 0.66
CA GLY A 179 -15.68 24.01 1.02
C GLY A 179 -15.93 22.79 0.12
N ALA A 180 -14.96 21.90 0.09
CA ALA A 180 -15.02 20.65 -0.64
C ALA A 180 -14.33 19.50 0.10
N VAL A 181 -14.62 18.26 -0.31
CA VAL A 181 -13.87 17.06 0.08
C VAL A 181 -13.40 16.32 -1.16
N TYR A 182 -12.15 15.90 -1.17
CA TYR A 182 -11.55 15.08 -2.20
C TYR A 182 -11.33 13.68 -1.70
N VAL A 183 -11.78 12.69 -2.45
CA VAL A 183 -11.60 11.28 -2.12
C VAL A 183 -10.59 10.67 -3.08
N PHE A 184 -9.56 10.06 -2.52
CA PHE A 184 -8.53 9.33 -3.27
C PHE A 184 -8.61 7.86 -2.93
N THR A 185 -8.39 7.01 -3.93
CA THR A 185 -8.34 5.55 -3.76
C THR A 185 -7.05 4.98 -4.32
N LEU A 186 -6.57 3.92 -3.68
CA LEU A 186 -5.41 3.16 -4.12
C LEU A 186 -5.86 2.05 -5.08
N SER A 187 -5.43 2.15 -6.34
CA SER A 187 -5.63 1.11 -7.36
C SER A 187 -4.30 0.46 -7.68
N GLY A 188 -4.11 -0.78 -7.25
CA GLY A 188 -2.81 -1.45 -7.30
C GLY A 188 -1.78 -0.72 -6.44
N THR A 189 -0.82 -0.03 -7.07
CA THR A 189 0.20 0.79 -6.39
C THR A 189 0.02 2.30 -6.61
N THR A 190 -1.03 2.70 -7.33
CA THR A 190 -1.24 4.09 -7.74
C THR A 190 -2.44 4.70 -7.02
N TRP A 191 -2.25 5.85 -6.42
CA TRP A 191 -3.32 6.65 -5.87
C TRP A 191 -3.94 7.52 -6.97
N VAL A 192 -5.27 7.52 -7.03
CA VAL A 192 -6.04 8.35 -7.96
C VAL A 192 -7.14 9.10 -7.21
N GLN A 193 -7.44 10.33 -7.64
CA GLN A 193 -8.62 11.03 -7.15
C GLN A 193 -9.86 10.35 -7.71
N GLN A 194 -10.68 9.79 -6.84
CA GLN A 194 -11.91 9.09 -7.17
C GLN A 194 -13.09 10.04 -7.27
N ALA A 195 -13.16 11.02 -6.35
CA ALA A 195 -14.28 11.93 -6.28
C ALA A 195 -13.86 13.31 -5.77
N TYR A 196 -14.60 14.31 -6.25
CA TYR A 196 -14.76 15.64 -5.71
C TYR A 196 -16.18 15.74 -5.15
N VAL A 197 -16.31 16.16 -3.89
CA VAL A 197 -17.56 16.08 -3.13
C VAL A 197 -17.89 17.45 -2.54
N LYS A 198 -19.12 17.90 -2.77
CA LYS A 198 -19.69 19.14 -2.25
C LYS A 198 -21.00 18.86 -1.50
N ALA A 199 -21.45 19.78 -0.68
CA ALA A 199 -22.79 19.73 -0.13
C ALA A 199 -23.87 19.66 -1.23
N SER A 200 -25.00 19.08 -0.94
CA SER A 200 -26.17 19.08 -1.85
C SER A 200 -26.78 20.49 -2.02
N ASN A 201 -26.62 21.33 -1.00
CA ASN A 201 -27.09 22.70 -0.89
C ASN A 201 -25.91 23.66 -0.63
N THR A 202 -24.88 23.61 -1.46
CA THR A 202 -23.65 24.41 -1.31
C THR A 202 -23.92 25.89 -1.13
N GLY A 203 -23.56 26.43 0.03
CA GLY A 203 -23.67 27.86 0.38
C GLY A 203 -22.30 28.50 0.61
N THR A 204 -22.27 29.80 0.50
CA THR A 204 -21.07 30.61 0.79
C THR A 204 -20.81 30.65 2.29
N GLY A 205 -19.60 30.25 2.71
CA GLY A 205 -19.22 30.29 4.10
C GLY A 205 -19.55 29.06 4.93
N ASP A 206 -20.09 27.99 4.33
CA ASP A 206 -20.52 26.77 5.02
C ASP A 206 -19.36 25.97 5.61
N PHE A 207 -18.17 26.12 5.02
CA PHE A 207 -16.98 25.35 5.37
C PHE A 207 -17.17 23.83 5.31
N PHE A 208 -17.86 23.36 4.29
CA PHE A 208 -17.99 21.93 4.02
C PHE A 208 -16.61 21.25 3.97
N GLY A 209 -16.46 20.10 4.59
CA GLY A 209 -15.14 19.45 4.70
C GLY A 209 -14.32 19.88 5.92
N ARG A 210 -14.89 20.68 6.84
CA ARG A 210 -14.22 21.06 8.08
C ARG A 210 -13.87 19.85 8.94
N LEU A 211 -14.74 18.84 8.94
CA LEU A 211 -14.53 17.54 9.54
C LEU A 211 -14.86 16.47 8.51
N VAL A 212 -14.00 15.48 8.40
CA VAL A 212 -14.24 14.29 7.54
C VAL A 212 -14.00 13.03 8.34
N SER A 213 -14.83 12.01 8.11
CA SER A 213 -14.67 10.69 8.70
C SER A 213 -15.07 9.62 7.68
N LEU A 214 -14.17 8.67 7.44
CA LEU A 214 -14.46 7.46 6.66
C LEU A 214 -14.79 6.30 7.60
N SER A 215 -15.74 5.46 7.17
CA SER A 215 -15.93 4.13 7.78
C SER A 215 -14.68 3.26 7.61
N SER A 216 -14.57 2.23 8.44
CA SER A 216 -13.42 1.31 8.40
C SER A 216 -13.18 0.69 7.04
N ASP A 217 -14.25 0.38 6.30
CA ASP A 217 -14.22 -0.21 4.95
C ASP A 217 -14.11 0.81 3.82
N GLY A 218 -14.07 2.12 4.17
CA GLY A 218 -13.99 3.21 3.20
C GLY A 218 -15.24 3.47 2.37
N ASN A 219 -16.37 2.80 2.68
CA ASN A 219 -17.60 2.85 1.88
C ASN A 219 -18.58 3.94 2.32
N THR A 220 -18.36 4.58 3.46
CA THR A 220 -19.20 5.69 3.96
C THR A 220 -18.30 6.85 4.35
N LEU A 221 -18.61 8.01 3.80
CA LEU A 221 -17.95 9.28 4.12
C LEU A 221 -18.94 10.19 4.85
N ALA A 222 -18.61 10.59 6.07
CA ALA A 222 -19.33 11.64 6.79
C ALA A 222 -18.56 12.96 6.70
N VAL A 223 -19.26 14.03 6.36
CA VAL A 223 -18.68 15.38 6.17
C VAL A 223 -19.48 16.40 6.97
N GLY A 224 -18.79 17.18 7.81
CA GLY A 224 -19.36 18.30 8.53
C GLY A 224 -19.16 19.63 7.82
N ALA A 225 -20.22 20.43 7.73
CA ALA A 225 -20.26 21.85 7.37
C ALA A 225 -20.74 22.61 8.59
N THR A 226 -19.82 23.22 9.32
CA THR A 226 -20.14 23.71 10.68
C THR A 226 -20.83 25.07 10.70
N LEU A 227 -20.81 25.78 9.60
CA LEU A 227 -21.47 27.08 9.44
C LEU A 227 -22.55 27.04 8.34
N GLU A 228 -23.05 25.88 8.05
CA GLU A 228 -24.21 25.72 7.14
C GLU A 228 -25.43 26.38 7.76
N ASP A 229 -26.19 27.17 6.97
CA ASP A 229 -27.15 28.18 7.47
C ASP A 229 -28.63 27.74 7.36
N SER A 230 -28.91 26.53 6.86
CA SER A 230 -30.28 26.10 6.65
C SER A 230 -31.05 25.88 7.96
N LYS A 231 -32.36 26.06 7.89
CA LYS A 231 -33.26 25.73 9.00
C LYS A 231 -33.87 24.34 8.91
N GLY A 232 -33.46 23.55 7.93
CA GLY A 232 -33.89 22.16 7.78
C GLY A 232 -33.68 21.36 9.06
N THR A 233 -34.59 20.42 9.37
CA THR A 233 -34.48 19.59 10.56
C THR A 233 -34.55 18.09 10.24
N GLY A 234 -33.86 17.29 11.04
CA GLY A 234 -33.87 15.83 10.91
C GLY A 234 -33.00 15.34 9.76
N VAL A 235 -33.34 14.16 9.22
CA VAL A 235 -32.63 13.56 8.08
C VAL A 235 -33.39 13.87 6.79
N ASN A 236 -32.71 14.48 5.81
CA ASN A 236 -33.31 14.89 4.52
C ASN A 236 -34.61 15.72 4.69
N GLY A 237 -34.64 16.58 5.72
CA GLY A 237 -35.75 17.48 5.96
C GLY A 237 -35.97 18.47 4.84
N SER A 238 -37.18 19.06 4.77
CA SER A 238 -37.43 20.22 3.92
C SER A 238 -36.60 21.44 4.41
N ASP A 239 -36.54 22.47 3.60
CA ASP A 239 -35.90 23.75 3.96
C ASP A 239 -34.35 23.69 4.08
N GLN A 240 -33.70 22.75 3.37
CA GLN A 240 -32.23 22.70 3.29
C GLN A 240 -31.64 23.89 2.52
N ASP A 241 -32.43 24.54 1.67
CA ASP A 241 -32.01 25.73 0.88
C ASP A 241 -32.51 27.05 1.53
N ASP A 242 -32.99 27.01 2.76
CA ASP A 242 -33.45 28.20 3.49
C ASP A 242 -32.39 28.67 4.48
N ASP A 243 -31.49 29.51 4.03
CA ASP A 243 -30.31 30.02 4.77
C ASP A 243 -30.71 31.10 5.80
N THR A 244 -31.84 30.95 6.49
CA THR A 244 -32.29 31.94 7.47
C THR A 244 -31.86 31.64 8.90
N LEU A 245 -31.23 30.49 9.14
CA LEU A 245 -30.74 30.08 10.46
C LEU A 245 -29.20 30.02 10.45
N SER A 246 -28.57 31.18 10.58
CA SER A 246 -27.12 31.31 10.48
C SER A 246 -26.37 30.37 11.41
N ASP A 247 -25.29 29.76 10.88
CA ASP A 247 -24.35 28.89 11.59
C ASP A 247 -25.04 27.68 12.30
N SER A 248 -26.14 27.17 11.77
CA SER A 248 -26.87 26.03 12.36
C SER A 248 -26.10 24.72 12.26
N GLY A 249 -25.31 24.59 11.21
CA GLY A 249 -24.44 23.45 10.92
C GLY A 249 -25.17 22.22 10.36
N GLY A 250 -24.48 21.49 9.48
CA GLY A 250 -24.99 20.28 8.86
C GLY A 250 -23.97 19.15 8.83
N VAL A 251 -24.45 17.90 8.68
CA VAL A 251 -23.63 16.71 8.40
C VAL A 251 -24.20 15.97 7.20
N TYR A 252 -23.35 15.65 6.26
CA TYR A 252 -23.69 14.95 5.02
C TYR A 252 -23.07 13.55 5.01
N LEU A 253 -23.80 12.57 4.47
CA LEU A 253 -23.31 11.20 4.29
C LEU A 253 -23.28 10.83 2.80
N TYR A 254 -22.17 10.26 2.38
CA TYR A 254 -21.90 9.77 1.04
C TYR A 254 -21.48 8.32 1.02
#